data_ffba7298a4b1327087dda0af72b81458
#
_entry.id   ffba7298a4b1327087dda0af72b81458
#
_cell.length_a   1.000
_cell.length_b   1.000
_cell.length_c   1.000
_cell.angle_alpha   90.00
_cell.angle_beta   90.00
_cell.angle_gamma   90.00
#
_symmetry.space_group_name_H-M   'P 1'
#
loop_
_entity.id
_entity.type
_entity.pdbx_description
1 polymer ?
#
loop_
_entity_poly.entity_id
_entity_poly.type
_entity_poly.pdbx_seq_one_letter_code
_entity_poly.pdbx_strand_id
1 'polypeptide(L)'
;MIKGKGGRFRQNLLGKRVDYSGRSVIVSGPNLKLHQCGLPKKMALELFKPFVYGRLEHKELATTIKAAKRLVERETPEVWEALEEVIREHPVLLNRAPTLHRLGIQAFEPLLIEGKAIQLHPLVCVAYNADFDGDQMAVHVPLTVEAQLEARALMMSTNNILSPADGAPIINPTQDVVLGLYYMSREKVNSHGEGRVFSNPDEVQRAFESEQIDLHAKIKVRIENAEKGVFIEDTTVGRTLIWRITPIEVGFDNVNKTLDKKAVSSLIDLSYRKAGLKKTVIFADQLMYLGFDFSTRSGSSIGVDDFVIPEQKYEIVDKAEDEVKEIENQFSSGLVTRGERYNKVVDIWSRANERVAKAMMEKISKDNVKDSDGNEVEQASFNSVYIYADSGARGSPAQIRQLSGMRGLMSKPDGSIIETPITANFREGLSVLQYFISTHGARKGLADTALKTANSGYLTRRLCDVSMDSVITEDDCGTDDSIEMKAIIDGGEIIQDLTDRILGRVIAEPILDNDCLLYTSDAADE
;
A
#
# COMPACT_ATOMS: atom_id res chain seq x y z
N MET A 1 -31.16 12.14 27.00
CA MET A 1 -31.92 11.79 25.76
C MET A 1 -31.50 12.57 24.52
N ILE A 2 -31.00 13.82 24.61
CA ILE A 2 -30.64 14.66 23.46
C ILE A 2 -29.14 14.56 23.14
N LYS A 3 -28.26 14.65 24.16
CA LYS A 3 -26.79 14.62 24.05
C LYS A 3 -26.19 13.20 24.08
N GLY A 4 -24.99 13.05 23.56
CA GLY A 4 -24.18 11.82 23.60
C GLY A 4 -24.43 10.85 22.44
N LYS A 5 -23.73 9.71 22.42
CA LYS A 5 -23.83 8.67 21.36
C LYS A 5 -25.25 8.10 21.22
N GLY A 6 -25.97 7.92 22.30
CA GLY A 6 -27.38 7.44 22.31
C GLY A 6 -28.43 8.54 22.20
N GLY A 7 -28.02 9.81 22.06
CA GLY A 7 -28.93 10.94 21.94
C GLY A 7 -29.54 11.06 20.54
N ARG A 8 -30.69 11.76 20.47
CA ARG A 8 -31.48 11.90 19.22
C ARG A 8 -30.69 12.55 18.08
N PHE A 9 -29.82 13.52 18.38
CA PHE A 9 -29.00 14.17 17.35
C PHE A 9 -28.09 13.19 16.65
N ARG A 10 -27.35 12.36 17.38
CA ARG A 10 -26.39 11.42 16.80
C ARG A 10 -27.02 10.13 16.27
N GLN A 11 -28.13 9.69 16.86
CA GLN A 11 -28.71 8.38 16.54
C GLN A 11 -29.81 8.46 15.48
N ASN A 12 -30.52 9.59 15.37
CA ASN A 12 -31.70 9.70 14.51
C ASN A 12 -31.68 10.87 13.53
N LEU A 13 -30.86 11.92 13.76
CA LEU A 13 -30.81 13.11 12.89
C LEU A 13 -29.56 13.11 12.01
N LEU A 14 -28.36 12.94 12.57
CA LEU A 14 -27.10 12.90 11.80
C LEU A 14 -26.90 11.58 11.06
N GLY A 15 -27.61 10.54 11.43
CA GLY A 15 -27.60 9.24 10.77
C GLY A 15 -28.77 8.41 11.21
N LYS A 16 -29.32 7.59 10.30
CA LYS A 16 -30.44 6.68 10.55
C LYS A 16 -30.10 5.29 10.08
N ARG A 17 -30.78 4.28 10.61
CA ARG A 17 -30.77 2.94 10.01
C ARG A 17 -31.55 2.98 8.71
N VAL A 18 -30.99 2.35 7.68
CA VAL A 18 -31.56 2.35 6.32
C VAL A 18 -31.90 0.93 5.90
N ASP A 19 -32.97 0.80 5.13
CA ASP A 19 -33.36 -0.43 4.46
C ASP A 19 -32.48 -0.66 3.21
N TYR A 20 -32.62 -1.80 2.55
CA TYR A 20 -31.85 -2.20 1.36
C TYR A 20 -30.34 -2.16 1.59
N SER A 21 -29.95 -2.57 2.77
CA SER A 21 -28.56 -2.70 3.19
C SER A 21 -28.30 -4.07 3.83
N GLY A 22 -27.11 -4.57 3.63
CA GLY A 22 -26.65 -5.83 4.20
C GLY A 22 -25.21 -5.73 4.65
N ARG A 23 -24.73 -6.75 5.34
CA ARG A 23 -23.34 -6.82 5.81
C ARG A 23 -22.82 -8.23 5.71
N SER A 24 -21.60 -8.41 5.23
CA SER A 24 -20.92 -9.69 5.21
C SER A 24 -19.41 -9.53 5.31
N VAL A 25 -18.74 -10.64 5.54
CA VAL A 25 -17.27 -10.75 5.52
C VAL A 25 -16.77 -10.52 4.10
N ILE A 26 -15.59 -9.91 3.96
CA ILE A 26 -14.92 -9.70 2.68
C ILE A 26 -13.83 -10.75 2.45
N VAL A 27 -13.65 -11.09 1.19
CA VAL A 27 -12.55 -11.94 0.70
C VAL A 27 -11.94 -11.31 -0.54
N SER A 28 -10.70 -11.68 -0.86
CA SER A 28 -10.04 -11.21 -2.06
C SER A 28 -10.74 -11.71 -3.33
N GLY A 29 -10.91 -10.82 -4.30
CA GLY A 29 -11.44 -11.12 -5.63
C GLY A 29 -10.41 -10.78 -6.70
N PRO A 30 -9.33 -11.57 -6.87
CA PRO A 30 -8.26 -11.24 -7.80
C PRO A 30 -8.68 -11.23 -9.28
N ASN A 31 -9.77 -11.91 -9.61
CA ASN A 31 -10.29 -11.98 -10.99
C ASN A 31 -11.27 -10.87 -11.34
N LEU A 32 -11.62 -10.01 -10.38
CA LEU A 32 -12.50 -8.87 -10.60
C LEU A 32 -11.75 -7.75 -11.34
N LYS A 33 -12.48 -6.96 -12.11
CA LYS A 33 -11.99 -5.68 -12.62
C LYS A 33 -12.17 -4.60 -11.56
N LEU A 34 -11.43 -3.50 -11.65
CA LEU A 34 -11.43 -2.44 -10.64
C LEU A 34 -12.83 -1.90 -10.30
N HIS A 35 -13.74 -1.84 -11.27
CA HIS A 35 -15.11 -1.37 -11.07
C HIS A 35 -16.10 -2.43 -10.56
N GLN A 36 -15.65 -3.67 -10.37
CA GLN A 36 -16.51 -4.80 -10.02
C GLN A 36 -16.34 -5.23 -8.56
N CYS A 37 -17.42 -5.76 -7.97
CA CYS A 37 -17.39 -6.49 -6.72
C CYS A 37 -18.19 -7.80 -6.84
N GLY A 38 -17.77 -8.82 -6.11
CA GLY A 38 -18.51 -10.08 -6.03
C GLY A 38 -19.55 -10.02 -4.92
N LEU A 39 -20.84 -10.12 -5.26
CA LEU A 39 -21.92 -10.10 -4.30
C LEU A 39 -22.57 -11.48 -4.19
N PRO A 40 -22.70 -12.07 -2.99
CA PRO A 40 -23.39 -13.34 -2.79
C PRO A 40 -24.81 -13.33 -3.35
N LYS A 41 -25.18 -14.33 -4.16
CA LYS A 41 -26.49 -14.42 -4.83
C LYS A 41 -27.66 -14.23 -3.87
N LYS A 42 -27.62 -14.90 -2.72
CA LYS A 42 -28.71 -14.81 -1.72
C LYS A 42 -28.81 -13.42 -1.10
N MET A 43 -27.68 -12.75 -0.85
CA MET A 43 -27.67 -11.38 -0.37
C MET A 43 -28.20 -10.42 -1.44
N ALA A 44 -27.80 -10.60 -2.69
CA ALA A 44 -28.28 -9.80 -3.81
C ALA A 44 -29.80 -9.95 -3.99
N LEU A 45 -30.32 -11.16 -3.92
CA LEU A 45 -31.76 -11.40 -4.02
C LEU A 45 -32.56 -10.65 -2.94
N GLU A 46 -32.05 -10.63 -1.70
CA GLU A 46 -32.70 -9.93 -0.60
C GLU A 46 -32.65 -8.40 -0.77
N LEU A 47 -31.51 -7.87 -1.19
CA LEU A 47 -31.28 -6.44 -1.37
C LEU A 47 -32.09 -5.85 -2.56
N PHE A 48 -32.19 -6.61 -3.66
CA PHE A 48 -32.83 -6.16 -4.90
C PHE A 48 -34.28 -6.61 -5.03
N LYS A 49 -34.90 -7.13 -3.98
CA LYS A 49 -36.30 -7.63 -3.98
C LYS A 49 -37.30 -6.74 -4.74
N PRO A 50 -37.40 -5.41 -4.48
CA PRO A 50 -38.38 -4.57 -5.15
C PRO A 50 -38.18 -4.55 -6.67
N PHE A 51 -36.95 -4.46 -7.10
CA PHE A 51 -36.59 -4.42 -8.53
C PHE A 51 -36.87 -5.75 -9.21
N VAL A 52 -36.63 -6.87 -8.53
CA VAL A 52 -36.96 -8.21 -9.02
C VAL A 52 -38.48 -8.39 -9.14
N TYR A 53 -39.25 -7.92 -8.17
CA TYR A 53 -40.73 -7.97 -8.26
C TYR A 53 -41.24 -7.21 -9.48
N GLY A 54 -40.78 -5.97 -9.68
CA GLY A 54 -41.16 -5.17 -10.83
C GLY A 54 -40.72 -5.82 -12.17
N ARG A 55 -39.56 -6.48 -12.19
CA ARG A 55 -39.09 -7.16 -13.40
C ARG A 55 -39.90 -8.41 -13.72
N LEU A 56 -40.28 -9.20 -12.71
CA LEU A 56 -41.14 -10.38 -12.87
C LEU A 56 -42.55 -9.99 -13.34
N GLU A 57 -43.09 -8.87 -12.86
CA GLU A 57 -44.36 -8.34 -13.30
C GLU A 57 -44.29 -7.85 -14.76
N HIS A 58 -43.23 -7.12 -15.12
CA HIS A 58 -43.01 -6.65 -16.48
C HIS A 58 -42.84 -7.79 -17.51
N LYS A 59 -42.26 -8.92 -17.09
CA LYS A 59 -42.14 -10.14 -17.91
C LYS A 59 -43.40 -11.00 -17.93
N GLU A 60 -44.47 -10.56 -17.31
CA GLU A 60 -45.74 -11.29 -17.18
C GLU A 60 -45.64 -12.67 -16.49
N LEU A 61 -44.51 -12.94 -15.80
CA LEU A 61 -44.29 -14.16 -15.02
C LEU A 61 -45.07 -14.16 -13.69
N ALA A 62 -45.43 -12.98 -13.22
CA ALA A 62 -46.27 -12.80 -12.03
C ALA A 62 -47.30 -11.69 -12.28
N THR A 63 -48.58 -12.02 -12.15
CA THR A 63 -49.67 -11.07 -12.35
C THR A 63 -49.99 -10.19 -11.11
N THR A 64 -49.41 -10.54 -9.97
CA THR A 64 -49.60 -9.82 -8.70
C THR A 64 -48.33 -9.86 -7.86
N ILE A 65 -48.13 -8.83 -7.05
CA ILE A 65 -46.97 -8.75 -6.11
C ILE A 65 -46.94 -9.97 -5.18
N LYS A 66 -48.12 -10.52 -4.79
CA LYS A 66 -48.20 -11.72 -3.95
C LYS A 66 -47.69 -12.97 -4.69
N ALA A 67 -47.93 -13.09 -5.98
CA ALA A 67 -47.40 -14.17 -6.82
C ALA A 67 -45.89 -14.02 -7.01
N ALA A 68 -45.40 -12.80 -7.29
CA ALA A 68 -43.98 -12.50 -7.39
C ALA A 68 -43.23 -12.84 -6.09
N LYS A 69 -43.79 -12.48 -4.94
CA LYS A 69 -43.21 -12.82 -3.63
C LYS A 69 -43.07 -14.33 -3.42
N ARG A 70 -44.07 -15.11 -3.81
CA ARG A 70 -44.00 -16.60 -3.72
C ARG A 70 -42.97 -17.21 -4.64
N LEU A 71 -42.77 -16.66 -5.85
CA LEU A 71 -41.73 -17.09 -6.77
C LEU A 71 -40.33 -16.81 -6.20
N VAL A 72 -40.13 -15.63 -5.65
CA VAL A 72 -38.83 -15.23 -5.02
C VAL A 72 -38.56 -16.10 -3.77
N GLU A 73 -39.56 -16.41 -2.94
CA GLU A 73 -39.40 -17.32 -1.80
C GLU A 73 -39.04 -18.76 -2.21
N ARG A 74 -39.43 -19.19 -3.41
CA ARG A 74 -39.11 -20.50 -3.98
C ARG A 74 -37.79 -20.54 -4.71
N GLU A 75 -37.13 -19.39 -4.92
CA GLU A 75 -35.84 -19.26 -5.63
C GLU A 75 -35.89 -19.95 -7.01
N THR A 76 -36.94 -19.71 -7.81
CA THR A 76 -37.09 -20.34 -9.12
C THR A 76 -36.05 -19.83 -10.13
N PRO A 77 -35.73 -20.59 -11.21
CA PRO A 77 -34.74 -20.16 -12.20
C PRO A 77 -35.06 -18.80 -12.82
N GLU A 78 -36.33 -18.51 -13.07
CA GLU A 78 -36.79 -17.23 -13.64
C GLU A 78 -36.48 -16.04 -12.73
N VAL A 79 -36.43 -16.26 -11.40
CA VAL A 79 -36.04 -15.23 -10.43
C VAL A 79 -34.56 -14.91 -10.53
N TRP A 80 -33.73 -15.91 -10.75
CA TRP A 80 -32.28 -15.70 -10.94
C TRP A 80 -31.98 -14.95 -12.24
N GLU A 81 -32.68 -15.29 -13.33
CA GLU A 81 -32.56 -14.54 -14.60
C GLU A 81 -33.02 -13.08 -14.44
N ALA A 82 -34.15 -12.86 -13.75
CA ALA A 82 -34.63 -11.52 -13.46
C ALA A 82 -33.64 -10.72 -12.58
N LEU A 83 -33.02 -11.37 -11.59
CA LEU A 83 -32.01 -10.76 -10.72
C LEU A 83 -30.78 -10.37 -11.54
N GLU A 84 -30.29 -11.23 -12.41
CA GLU A 84 -29.12 -10.94 -13.26
C GLU A 84 -29.37 -9.74 -14.17
N GLU A 85 -30.57 -9.63 -14.74
CA GLU A 85 -30.94 -8.47 -15.56
C GLU A 85 -31.05 -7.18 -14.73
N VAL A 86 -31.60 -7.25 -13.53
CA VAL A 86 -31.75 -6.10 -12.63
C VAL A 86 -30.40 -5.58 -12.16
N ILE A 87 -29.46 -6.47 -11.85
CA ILE A 87 -28.13 -6.10 -11.34
C ILE A 87 -27.29 -5.47 -12.44
N ARG A 88 -27.51 -5.83 -13.70
CA ARG A 88 -26.76 -5.25 -14.82
C ARG A 88 -26.89 -3.73 -14.81
N GLU A 89 -25.78 -3.05 -14.73
CA GLU A 89 -25.68 -1.59 -14.69
C GLU A 89 -26.27 -0.90 -13.44
N HIS A 90 -26.67 -1.66 -12.40
CA HIS A 90 -27.14 -1.09 -11.14
C HIS A 90 -25.99 -1.10 -10.12
N PRO A 91 -25.34 0.05 -9.84
CA PRO A 91 -24.20 0.09 -8.92
C PRO A 91 -24.66 -0.15 -7.47
N VAL A 92 -23.79 -0.76 -6.67
CA VAL A 92 -23.95 -0.90 -5.23
C VAL A 92 -22.86 -0.11 -4.51
N LEU A 93 -23.14 0.41 -3.33
CA LEU A 93 -22.18 1.09 -2.49
C LEU A 93 -21.63 0.10 -1.45
N LEU A 94 -20.32 -0.02 -1.39
CA LEU A 94 -19.63 -0.76 -0.34
C LEU A 94 -19.03 0.23 0.67
N ASN A 95 -19.20 -0.08 1.96
CA ASN A 95 -18.69 0.72 3.07
C ASN A 95 -17.97 -0.17 4.07
N ARG A 96 -16.77 0.26 4.51
CA ARG A 96 -16.05 -0.33 5.63
C ARG A 96 -16.04 0.64 6.81
N ALA A 97 -16.47 0.19 7.98
CA ALA A 97 -16.31 0.94 9.23
C ALA A 97 -14.93 0.65 9.87
N PRO A 98 -14.23 1.67 10.42
CA PRO A 98 -14.62 3.08 10.48
C PRO A 98 -14.41 3.80 9.14
N THR A 99 -15.36 4.65 8.73
CA THR A 99 -15.25 5.49 7.54
C THR A 99 -14.46 6.74 7.89
N LEU A 100 -13.16 6.74 7.58
CA LEU A 100 -12.24 7.82 7.95
C LEU A 100 -12.22 8.96 6.93
N HIS A 101 -12.47 8.65 5.65
CA HIS A 101 -12.49 9.61 4.54
C HIS A 101 -13.51 9.17 3.49
N ARG A 102 -13.76 10.03 2.50
CA ARG A 102 -14.79 9.79 1.47
C ARG A 102 -14.61 8.49 0.70
N LEU A 103 -13.37 8.00 0.53
CA LEU A 103 -13.07 6.75 -0.19
C LEU A 103 -13.39 5.48 0.64
N GLY A 104 -13.80 5.62 1.89
CA GLY A 104 -14.37 4.53 2.68
C GLY A 104 -15.77 4.12 2.23
N ILE A 105 -16.35 4.82 1.25
CA ILE A 105 -17.60 4.47 0.56
C ILE A 105 -17.34 4.62 -0.94
N GLN A 106 -17.40 3.52 -1.69
CA GLN A 106 -17.23 3.53 -3.14
C GLN A 106 -18.33 2.69 -3.81
N ALA A 107 -18.63 3.03 -5.06
CA ALA A 107 -19.58 2.30 -5.88
C ALA A 107 -18.88 1.24 -6.71
N PHE A 108 -19.55 0.11 -6.90
CA PHE A 108 -19.09 -1.01 -7.72
C PHE A 108 -20.26 -1.59 -8.51
N GLU A 109 -19.96 -2.18 -9.66
CA GLU A 109 -20.90 -3.03 -10.38
C GLU A 109 -20.88 -4.45 -9.75
N PRO A 110 -21.99 -4.95 -9.24
CA PRO A 110 -22.01 -6.25 -8.60
C PRO A 110 -22.00 -7.39 -9.63
N LEU A 111 -21.19 -8.41 -9.35
CA LEU A 111 -21.23 -9.70 -10.00
C LEU A 111 -21.79 -10.73 -9.02
N LEU A 112 -22.70 -11.56 -9.47
CA LEU A 112 -23.26 -12.64 -8.66
C LEU A 112 -22.22 -13.75 -8.47
N ILE A 113 -21.95 -14.07 -7.21
CA ILE A 113 -21.03 -15.16 -6.84
C ILE A 113 -21.72 -16.17 -5.94
N GLU A 114 -21.23 -17.40 -5.99
CA GLU A 114 -21.60 -18.41 -5.00
C GLU A 114 -20.87 -18.15 -3.68
N GLY A 115 -21.48 -18.59 -2.58
CA GLY A 115 -20.91 -18.40 -1.24
C GLY A 115 -21.66 -17.36 -0.40
N LYS A 116 -21.00 -16.90 0.66
CA LYS A 116 -21.59 -15.95 1.63
C LYS A 116 -20.77 -14.71 1.85
N ALA A 117 -19.52 -14.67 1.35
CA ALA A 117 -18.59 -13.56 1.50
C ALA A 117 -18.60 -12.65 0.27
N ILE A 118 -18.43 -11.36 0.49
CA ILE A 118 -18.30 -10.36 -0.57
C ILE A 118 -16.87 -10.43 -1.12
N GLN A 119 -16.70 -10.49 -2.44
CA GLN A 119 -15.40 -10.38 -3.07
C GLN A 119 -15.08 -8.91 -3.35
N LEU A 120 -13.91 -8.47 -2.87
CA LEU A 120 -13.41 -7.12 -3.04
C LEU A 120 -12.16 -7.13 -3.92
N HIS A 121 -12.07 -6.15 -4.82
CA HIS A 121 -10.89 -5.98 -5.67
C HIS A 121 -9.65 -5.60 -4.84
N PRO A 122 -8.50 -6.25 -5.01
CA PRO A 122 -7.32 -6.03 -4.17
C PRO A 122 -6.80 -4.58 -4.18
N LEU A 123 -6.86 -3.87 -5.30
CA LEU A 123 -6.33 -2.50 -5.42
C LEU A 123 -7.13 -1.47 -4.60
N VAL A 124 -8.39 -1.73 -4.24
CA VAL A 124 -9.18 -0.81 -3.43
C VAL A 124 -9.00 -1.02 -1.92
N CYS A 125 -8.31 -2.08 -1.50
CA CYS A 125 -8.07 -2.38 -0.09
C CYS A 125 -7.35 -1.24 0.65
N VAL A 126 -6.42 -0.57 -0.01
CA VAL A 126 -5.69 0.58 0.56
C VAL A 126 -6.64 1.72 0.88
N ALA A 127 -7.57 2.06 -0.05
CA ALA A 127 -8.56 3.11 0.14
C ALA A 127 -9.51 2.85 1.30
N TYR A 128 -9.89 1.59 1.50
CA TYR A 128 -10.73 1.16 2.61
C TYR A 128 -9.96 0.89 3.91
N ASN A 129 -8.63 0.86 3.87
CA ASN A 129 -7.79 0.29 4.93
C ASN A 129 -8.31 -1.09 5.36
N ALA A 130 -8.67 -1.93 4.37
CA ALA A 130 -9.25 -3.25 4.57
C ALA A 130 -8.20 -4.35 4.40
N ASP A 131 -8.32 -5.39 5.21
CA ASP A 131 -7.61 -6.65 5.04
C ASP A 131 -8.61 -7.83 5.08
N PHE A 132 -8.14 -9.01 4.77
CA PHE A 132 -8.97 -10.20 4.64
C PHE A 132 -8.86 -11.13 5.86
N ASP A 133 -8.60 -10.59 7.04
CA ASP A 133 -8.46 -11.32 8.30
C ASP A 133 -9.79 -11.58 9.04
N GLY A 134 -10.90 -11.21 8.44
CA GLY A 134 -12.25 -11.29 8.99
C GLY A 134 -13.01 -9.97 8.97
N ASP A 135 -12.47 -8.97 8.29
CA ASP A 135 -13.14 -7.69 8.08
C ASP A 135 -14.50 -7.88 7.41
N GLN A 136 -15.44 -7.02 7.77
CA GLN A 136 -16.79 -6.98 7.21
C GLN A 136 -17.04 -5.64 6.53
N MET A 137 -17.82 -5.67 5.45
CA MET A 137 -18.28 -4.48 4.76
C MET A 137 -19.80 -4.45 4.65
N ALA A 138 -20.36 -3.25 4.73
CA ALA A 138 -21.77 -3.00 4.46
C ALA A 138 -21.98 -2.77 2.96
N VAL A 139 -23.10 -3.28 2.46
CA VAL A 139 -23.59 -3.08 1.08
C VAL A 139 -24.86 -2.25 1.13
N HIS A 140 -24.96 -1.23 0.31
CA HIS A 140 -26.13 -0.38 0.16
C HIS A 140 -26.55 -0.31 -1.30
N VAL A 141 -27.85 -0.37 -1.56
CA VAL A 141 -28.41 -0.29 -2.91
C VAL A 141 -29.03 1.10 -3.12
N PRO A 142 -28.52 1.92 -4.06
CA PRO A 142 -29.19 3.15 -4.48
C PRO A 142 -30.55 2.83 -5.09
N LEU A 143 -31.62 3.48 -4.62
CA LEU A 143 -32.98 3.14 -5.05
C LEU A 143 -33.45 4.00 -6.21
N THR A 144 -33.16 5.31 -6.20
CA THR A 144 -33.61 6.23 -7.26
C THR A 144 -32.62 6.30 -8.41
N VAL A 145 -33.08 6.71 -9.58
CA VAL A 145 -32.23 6.85 -10.77
C VAL A 145 -31.17 7.94 -10.54
N GLU A 146 -31.53 9.02 -9.86
CA GLU A 146 -30.62 10.11 -9.52
C GLU A 146 -29.47 9.59 -8.62
N ALA A 147 -29.79 8.80 -7.58
CA ALA A 147 -28.80 8.21 -6.70
C ALA A 147 -27.87 7.21 -7.44
N GLN A 148 -28.43 6.45 -8.41
CA GLN A 148 -27.64 5.55 -9.24
C GLN A 148 -26.69 6.33 -10.17
N LEU A 149 -27.15 7.45 -10.74
CA LEU A 149 -26.32 8.32 -11.56
C LEU A 149 -25.19 8.98 -10.75
N GLU A 150 -25.47 9.48 -9.55
CA GLU A 150 -24.44 10.01 -8.66
C GLU A 150 -23.44 8.94 -8.27
N ALA A 151 -23.89 7.73 -7.91
CA ALA A 151 -23.02 6.61 -7.61
C ALA A 151 -22.10 6.28 -8.79
N ARG A 152 -22.63 6.28 -10.01
CA ARG A 152 -21.88 5.95 -11.23
C ARG A 152 -20.91 7.06 -11.64
N ALA A 153 -21.33 8.32 -11.57
CA ALA A 153 -20.53 9.45 -12.04
C ALA A 153 -19.43 9.86 -11.04
N LEU A 154 -19.73 9.82 -9.72
CA LEU A 154 -18.87 10.38 -8.68
C LEU A 154 -18.21 9.31 -7.80
N MET A 155 -18.92 8.22 -7.48
CA MET A 155 -18.50 7.28 -6.44
C MET A 155 -17.89 5.99 -6.97
N MET A 156 -17.89 5.74 -8.28
CA MET A 156 -17.25 4.55 -8.84
C MET A 156 -15.78 4.50 -8.46
N SER A 157 -15.29 3.31 -8.12
CA SER A 157 -13.89 3.06 -7.78
C SER A 157 -12.92 3.49 -8.88
N THR A 158 -13.33 3.37 -10.15
CA THR A 158 -12.54 3.81 -11.31
C THR A 158 -12.37 5.32 -11.41
N ASN A 159 -13.27 6.11 -10.83
CA ASN A 159 -13.19 7.57 -10.83
C ASN A 159 -12.39 8.11 -9.65
N ASN A 160 -12.09 7.27 -8.66
CA ASN A 160 -11.41 7.64 -7.43
C ASN A 160 -9.99 7.04 -7.38
N ILE A 161 -9.16 7.39 -8.36
CA ILE A 161 -7.78 6.92 -8.47
C ILE A 161 -6.83 7.68 -7.54
N LEU A 162 -7.06 8.99 -7.41
CA LEU A 162 -6.20 9.88 -6.62
C LEU A 162 -6.74 10.06 -5.20
N SER A 163 -5.82 10.16 -4.25
CA SER A 163 -6.12 10.49 -2.86
C SER A 163 -6.52 11.97 -2.74
N PRO A 164 -7.60 12.30 -2.03
CA PRO A 164 -7.98 13.70 -1.82
C PRO A 164 -7.07 14.44 -0.83
N ALA A 165 -6.18 13.74 -0.12
CA ALA A 165 -5.28 14.33 0.87
C ALA A 165 -4.05 14.96 0.22
N ASP A 166 -3.43 14.25 -0.74
CA ASP A 166 -2.13 14.58 -1.32
C ASP A 166 -2.09 14.48 -2.85
N GLY A 167 -3.17 14.06 -3.49
CA GLY A 167 -3.21 13.86 -4.94
C GLY A 167 -2.40 12.67 -5.46
N ALA A 168 -1.77 11.88 -4.60
CA ALA A 168 -1.07 10.66 -5.00
C ALA A 168 -2.06 9.54 -5.36
N PRO A 169 -1.69 8.60 -6.24
CA PRO A 169 -2.54 7.46 -6.55
C PRO A 169 -2.85 6.62 -5.30
N ILE A 170 -4.12 6.30 -5.07
CA ILE A 170 -4.53 5.44 -3.96
C ILE A 170 -4.69 3.97 -4.36
N ILE A 171 -4.86 3.69 -5.65
CA ILE A 171 -4.96 2.33 -6.20
C ILE A 171 -3.59 1.67 -6.39
N ASN A 172 -2.71 1.86 -5.43
CA ASN A 172 -1.36 1.32 -5.49
C ASN A 172 -1.35 -0.19 -5.19
N PRO A 173 -0.70 -0.98 -6.05
CA PRO A 173 -0.42 -2.38 -5.75
C PRO A 173 0.36 -2.54 -4.45
N THR A 174 0.10 -3.63 -3.74
CA THR A 174 0.77 -3.99 -2.49
C THR A 174 1.11 -5.48 -2.45
N GLN A 175 1.93 -5.86 -1.49
CA GLN A 175 2.23 -7.27 -1.17
C GLN A 175 2.65 -8.08 -2.41
N ASP A 176 1.90 -9.11 -2.77
CA ASP A 176 2.25 -10.09 -3.81
C ASP A 176 2.42 -9.46 -5.19
N VAL A 177 1.63 -8.43 -5.51
CA VAL A 177 1.75 -7.73 -6.79
C VAL A 177 3.10 -7.02 -6.91
N VAL A 178 3.48 -6.28 -5.86
CA VAL A 178 4.78 -5.60 -5.80
C VAL A 178 5.93 -6.61 -5.86
N LEU A 179 5.80 -7.73 -5.12
CA LEU A 179 6.79 -8.80 -5.13
C LEU A 179 7.01 -9.36 -6.53
N GLY A 180 5.92 -9.67 -7.25
CA GLY A 180 6.00 -10.20 -8.61
C GLY A 180 6.63 -9.22 -9.60
N LEU A 181 6.23 -7.95 -9.55
CA LEU A 181 6.79 -6.90 -10.42
C LEU A 181 8.28 -6.61 -10.11
N TYR A 182 8.64 -6.60 -8.83
CA TYR A 182 10.02 -6.45 -8.41
C TYR A 182 10.87 -7.62 -8.90
N TYR A 183 10.41 -8.86 -8.70
CA TYR A 183 11.08 -10.05 -9.18
C TYR A 183 11.30 -10.03 -10.69
N MET A 184 10.28 -9.68 -11.49
CA MET A 184 10.40 -9.55 -12.94
C MET A 184 11.42 -8.51 -13.38
N SER A 185 11.49 -7.37 -12.69
CA SER A 185 12.30 -6.23 -13.11
C SER A 185 13.78 -6.35 -12.73
N ARG A 186 14.16 -7.41 -12.01
CA ARG A 186 15.56 -7.65 -11.60
C ARG A 186 16.41 -8.20 -12.73
N GLU A 187 17.69 -7.92 -12.62
CA GLU A 187 18.72 -8.46 -13.50
C GLU A 187 19.46 -9.60 -12.79
N LYS A 188 19.82 -10.61 -13.54
CA LYS A 188 20.69 -11.70 -13.07
C LYS A 188 21.81 -11.92 -14.07
N VAL A 189 23.03 -11.88 -13.59
CA VAL A 189 24.23 -12.12 -14.39
C VAL A 189 24.29 -13.59 -14.81
N ASN A 190 24.78 -13.85 -16.02
CA ASN A 190 24.95 -15.19 -16.59
C ASN A 190 23.65 -15.99 -16.72
N SER A 191 22.57 -15.31 -17.10
CA SER A 191 21.27 -15.93 -17.38
C SER A 191 21.19 -16.50 -18.79
N HIS A 192 20.41 -17.57 -18.97
CA HIS A 192 20.24 -18.18 -20.29
C HIS A 192 19.65 -17.19 -21.30
N GLY A 193 20.33 -17.02 -22.45
CA GLY A 193 19.90 -16.11 -23.52
C GLY A 193 20.37 -14.67 -23.36
N GLU A 194 21.28 -14.37 -22.46
CA GLU A 194 21.89 -13.04 -22.31
C GLU A 194 22.55 -12.54 -23.60
N GLY A 195 22.46 -11.21 -23.86
CA GLY A 195 23.04 -10.54 -25.03
C GLY A 195 22.26 -10.68 -26.34
N ARG A 196 21.14 -11.40 -26.39
CA ARG A 196 20.33 -11.52 -27.61
C ARG A 196 19.64 -10.20 -27.97
N VAL A 197 19.42 -10.02 -29.27
CA VAL A 197 18.76 -8.83 -29.85
C VAL A 197 17.41 -9.22 -30.42
N PHE A 198 16.36 -8.47 -30.08
CA PHE A 198 14.98 -8.72 -30.51
C PHE A 198 14.40 -7.53 -31.27
N SER A 199 13.54 -7.81 -32.25
CA SER A 199 12.96 -6.79 -33.11
C SER A 199 11.76 -6.06 -32.48
N ASN A 200 11.07 -6.69 -31.54
CA ASN A 200 9.93 -6.12 -30.84
C ASN A 200 9.63 -6.85 -29.50
N PRO A 201 8.82 -6.27 -28.60
CA PRO A 201 8.44 -6.90 -27.32
C PRO A 201 7.67 -8.23 -27.47
N ASP A 202 6.91 -8.41 -28.55
CA ASP A 202 6.14 -9.64 -28.79
C ASP A 202 7.04 -10.82 -29.13
N GLU A 203 8.18 -10.57 -29.81
CA GLU A 203 9.20 -11.58 -30.07
C GLU A 203 9.86 -12.04 -28.78
N VAL A 204 10.14 -11.11 -27.87
CA VAL A 204 10.69 -11.43 -26.54
C VAL A 204 9.74 -12.35 -25.77
N GLN A 205 8.43 -12.06 -25.79
CA GLN A 205 7.46 -12.91 -25.12
C GLN A 205 7.44 -14.34 -25.69
N ARG A 206 7.43 -14.48 -27.01
CA ARG A 206 7.44 -15.80 -27.65
C ARG A 206 8.71 -16.59 -27.32
N ALA A 207 9.87 -15.91 -27.30
CA ALA A 207 11.13 -16.51 -26.91
C ALA A 207 11.15 -16.94 -25.43
N PHE A 208 10.52 -16.14 -24.55
CA PHE A 208 10.35 -16.47 -23.13
C PHE A 208 9.38 -17.64 -22.94
N GLU A 209 8.22 -17.65 -23.58
CA GLU A 209 7.24 -18.73 -23.52
C GLU A 209 7.78 -20.07 -24.09
N SER A 210 8.72 -20.00 -25.04
CA SER A 210 9.41 -21.16 -25.59
C SER A 210 10.68 -21.56 -24.83
N GLU A 211 10.90 -20.97 -23.63
CA GLU A 211 12.04 -21.27 -22.73
C GLU A 211 13.42 -21.05 -23.38
N GLN A 212 13.52 -20.19 -24.41
CA GLN A 212 14.77 -19.88 -25.08
C GLN A 212 15.59 -18.78 -24.35
N ILE A 213 14.94 -18.05 -23.46
CA ILE A 213 15.53 -16.97 -22.67
C ILE A 213 14.94 -16.97 -21.26
N ASP A 214 15.78 -16.63 -20.27
CA ASP A 214 15.35 -16.47 -18.89
C ASP A 214 14.73 -15.09 -18.64
N LEU A 215 13.87 -15.00 -17.61
CA LEU A 215 13.17 -13.77 -17.22
C LEU A 215 14.12 -12.60 -16.89
N HIS A 216 15.24 -12.92 -16.23
CA HIS A 216 16.22 -11.94 -15.73
C HIS A 216 17.36 -11.67 -16.70
N ALA A 217 17.35 -12.31 -17.88
CA ALA A 217 18.40 -12.17 -18.88
C ALA A 217 18.44 -10.74 -19.42
N LYS A 218 19.64 -10.18 -19.53
CA LYS A 218 19.90 -8.89 -20.15
C LYS A 218 19.88 -9.05 -21.67
N ILE A 219 19.02 -8.28 -22.34
CA ILE A 219 18.75 -8.35 -23.78
C ILE A 219 18.73 -6.96 -24.39
N LYS A 220 18.82 -6.90 -25.72
CA LYS A 220 18.62 -5.67 -26.50
C LYS A 220 17.31 -5.78 -27.25
N VAL A 221 16.43 -4.80 -27.08
CA VAL A 221 15.13 -4.78 -27.73
C VAL A 221 14.88 -3.46 -28.44
N ARG A 222 14.33 -3.56 -29.64
CA ARG A 222 13.84 -2.40 -30.35
C ARG A 222 12.48 -2.01 -29.78
N ILE A 223 12.41 -0.78 -29.26
CA ILE A 223 11.26 -0.25 -28.56
C ILE A 223 10.77 1.01 -29.25
N GLU A 224 9.46 1.20 -29.28
CA GLU A 224 8.80 2.41 -29.72
C GLU A 224 8.43 3.26 -28.50
N ASN A 225 8.90 4.49 -28.47
CA ASN A 225 8.59 5.47 -27.41
C ASN A 225 7.95 6.70 -28.06
N ALA A 226 6.94 7.26 -27.43
CA ALA A 226 6.22 8.44 -27.91
C ALA A 226 7.13 9.67 -28.13
N GLU A 227 8.16 9.84 -27.30
CA GLU A 227 9.04 11.02 -27.32
C GLU A 227 10.30 10.80 -28.19
N LYS A 228 10.90 9.61 -28.14
CA LYS A 228 12.19 9.28 -28.79
C LYS A 228 12.07 8.55 -30.12
N GLY A 229 10.83 8.15 -30.51
CA GLY A 229 10.61 7.31 -31.68
C GLY A 229 11.05 5.86 -31.44
N VAL A 230 11.59 5.21 -32.48
CA VAL A 230 12.03 3.81 -32.43
C VAL A 230 13.52 3.74 -32.20
N PHE A 231 13.96 3.05 -31.13
CA PHE A 231 15.37 2.89 -30.75
C PHE A 231 15.61 1.50 -30.17
N ILE A 232 16.88 1.12 -30.06
CA ILE A 232 17.32 -0.14 -29.43
C ILE A 232 17.87 0.20 -28.05
N GLU A 233 17.36 -0.47 -27.02
CA GLU A 233 17.76 -0.25 -25.64
C GLU A 233 18.21 -1.54 -24.97
N ASP A 234 19.17 -1.43 -24.05
CA ASP A 234 19.58 -2.52 -23.15
C ASP A 234 18.56 -2.64 -22.02
N THR A 235 17.97 -3.82 -21.86
CA THR A 235 16.92 -4.09 -20.87
C THR A 235 16.90 -5.55 -20.45
N THR A 236 15.93 -5.94 -19.64
CA THR A 236 15.68 -7.35 -19.28
C THR A 236 14.38 -7.84 -19.91
N VAL A 237 14.27 -9.16 -20.02
CA VAL A 237 13.04 -9.81 -20.50
C VAL A 237 11.83 -9.36 -19.67
N GLY A 238 11.94 -9.39 -18.34
CA GLY A 238 10.83 -9.01 -17.45
C GLY A 238 10.40 -7.56 -17.61
N ARG A 239 11.33 -6.60 -17.74
CA ARG A 239 11.00 -5.18 -18.00
C ARG A 239 10.31 -4.99 -19.34
N THR A 240 10.70 -5.75 -20.36
CA THR A 240 10.04 -5.74 -21.67
C THR A 240 8.61 -6.24 -21.58
N LEU A 241 8.35 -7.29 -20.79
CA LEU A 241 6.99 -7.80 -20.58
C LEU A 241 6.10 -6.79 -19.84
N ILE A 242 6.66 -6.03 -18.89
CA ILE A 242 5.94 -4.93 -18.20
C ILE A 242 5.66 -3.79 -19.17
N TRP A 243 6.63 -3.43 -20.04
CA TRP A 243 6.43 -2.40 -21.06
C TRP A 243 5.26 -2.69 -21.99
N ARG A 244 5.07 -3.94 -22.34
CA ARG A 244 3.99 -4.36 -23.25
C ARG A 244 2.59 -3.98 -22.77
N ILE A 245 2.37 -3.97 -21.46
CA ILE A 245 1.10 -3.56 -20.84
C ILE A 245 1.05 -2.07 -20.51
N THR A 246 2.21 -1.40 -20.52
CA THR A 246 2.33 0.02 -20.16
C THR A 246 1.89 0.90 -21.32
N PRO A 247 1.08 1.94 -21.08
CA PRO A 247 0.75 2.92 -22.13
C PRO A 247 2.01 3.59 -22.69
N ILE A 248 2.09 3.75 -24.01
CA ILE A 248 3.27 4.28 -24.71
C ILE A 248 3.62 5.70 -24.23
N GLU A 249 2.63 6.46 -23.82
CA GLU A 249 2.76 7.84 -23.33
C GLU A 249 3.60 7.96 -22.05
N VAL A 250 3.72 6.88 -21.29
CA VAL A 250 4.50 6.85 -20.02
C VAL A 250 5.99 6.95 -20.27
N GLY A 251 6.47 6.39 -21.38
CA GLY A 251 7.91 6.34 -21.70
C GLY A 251 8.62 5.13 -21.12
N PHE A 252 9.49 4.50 -21.94
CA PHE A 252 10.21 3.27 -21.56
C PHE A 252 11.21 3.47 -20.42
N ASP A 253 11.84 4.64 -20.33
CA ASP A 253 12.83 4.96 -19.32
C ASP A 253 12.30 4.79 -17.89
N ASN A 254 10.98 5.02 -17.70
CA ASN A 254 10.31 4.86 -16.42
C ASN A 254 10.08 3.38 -16.02
N VAL A 255 10.06 2.49 -16.99
CA VAL A 255 9.90 1.03 -16.80
C VAL A 255 11.24 0.31 -16.74
N ASN A 256 12.29 0.84 -17.42
CA ASN A 256 13.60 0.21 -17.50
C ASN A 256 14.44 0.38 -16.22
N LYS A 257 13.86 0.08 -15.09
CA LYS A 257 14.50 0.09 -13.76
C LYS A 257 13.89 -1.01 -12.89
N THR A 258 14.51 -1.28 -11.77
CA THR A 258 13.93 -2.19 -10.77
C THR A 258 12.68 -1.52 -10.18
N LEU A 259 11.54 -2.21 -10.24
CA LEU A 259 10.24 -1.69 -9.82
C LEU A 259 9.94 -2.07 -8.36
N ASP A 260 10.35 -1.22 -7.45
CA ASP A 260 9.91 -1.27 -6.06
C ASP A 260 8.52 -0.63 -5.88
N LYS A 261 7.97 -0.68 -4.67
CA LYS A 261 6.65 -0.10 -4.37
C LYS A 261 6.53 1.37 -4.75
N LYS A 262 7.59 2.17 -4.56
CA LYS A 262 7.60 3.60 -4.90
C LYS A 262 7.63 3.81 -6.41
N ALA A 263 8.46 3.06 -7.13
CA ALA A 263 8.52 3.13 -8.58
C ALA A 263 7.21 2.73 -9.25
N VAL A 264 6.52 1.70 -8.73
CA VAL A 264 5.19 1.29 -9.23
C VAL A 264 4.16 2.39 -8.99
N SER A 265 4.15 3.01 -7.81
CA SER A 265 3.27 4.16 -7.53
C SER A 265 3.52 5.33 -8.48
N SER A 266 4.78 5.70 -8.70
CA SER A 266 5.15 6.75 -9.67
C SER A 266 4.74 6.39 -11.10
N LEU A 267 4.83 5.11 -11.48
CA LEU A 267 4.42 4.63 -12.81
C LEU A 267 2.91 4.79 -13.03
N ILE A 268 2.10 4.51 -12.01
CA ILE A 268 0.65 4.71 -12.05
C ILE A 268 0.29 6.20 -12.13
N ASP A 269 0.98 7.05 -11.35
CA ASP A 269 0.79 8.50 -11.40
C ASP A 269 1.12 9.08 -12.78
N LEU A 270 2.26 8.73 -13.34
CA LEU A 270 2.64 9.13 -14.69
C LEU A 270 1.65 8.64 -15.74
N SER A 271 1.13 7.40 -15.61
CA SER A 271 0.09 6.88 -16.49
C SER A 271 -1.19 7.72 -16.39
N TYR A 272 -1.59 8.09 -15.18
CA TYR A 272 -2.78 8.93 -14.98
C TYR A 272 -2.63 10.31 -15.63
N ARG A 273 -1.49 10.96 -15.42
CA ARG A 273 -1.22 12.32 -15.94
C ARG A 273 -1.05 12.35 -17.46
N LYS A 274 -0.34 11.37 -18.05
CA LYS A 274 -0.02 11.34 -19.50
C LYS A 274 -1.05 10.59 -20.34
N ALA A 275 -1.56 9.46 -19.87
CA ALA A 275 -2.45 8.59 -20.64
C ALA A 275 -3.94 8.72 -20.27
N GLY A 276 -4.26 9.38 -19.15
CA GLY A 276 -5.62 9.65 -18.69
C GLY A 276 -6.27 8.47 -17.96
N LEU A 277 -7.44 8.74 -17.36
CA LEU A 277 -8.16 7.86 -16.45
C LEU A 277 -8.37 6.44 -16.99
N LYS A 278 -8.97 6.30 -18.17
CA LYS A 278 -9.39 5.01 -18.74
C LYS A 278 -8.19 4.07 -18.97
N LYS A 279 -7.11 4.58 -19.55
CA LYS A 279 -5.91 3.78 -19.83
C LYS A 279 -5.22 3.37 -18.53
N THR A 280 -5.20 4.24 -17.53
CA THR A 280 -4.62 3.96 -16.21
C THR A 280 -5.37 2.86 -15.47
N VAL A 281 -6.70 2.84 -15.51
CA VAL A 281 -7.50 1.76 -14.89
C VAL A 281 -7.18 0.41 -15.52
N ILE A 282 -7.15 0.35 -16.86
CA ILE A 282 -6.83 -0.89 -17.58
C ILE A 282 -5.39 -1.32 -17.28
N PHE A 283 -4.47 -0.39 -17.26
CA PHE A 283 -3.07 -0.63 -16.92
C PHE A 283 -2.91 -1.18 -15.50
N ALA A 284 -3.60 -0.59 -14.51
CA ALA A 284 -3.55 -1.03 -13.12
C ALA A 284 -4.06 -2.48 -12.94
N ASP A 285 -5.18 -2.83 -13.61
CA ASP A 285 -5.71 -4.20 -13.61
C ASP A 285 -4.71 -5.18 -14.25
N GLN A 286 -4.15 -4.85 -15.41
CA GLN A 286 -3.17 -5.70 -16.09
C GLN A 286 -1.88 -5.86 -15.27
N LEU A 287 -1.42 -4.77 -14.63
CA LEU A 287 -0.26 -4.78 -13.76
C LEU A 287 -0.48 -5.69 -12.54
N MET A 288 -1.67 -5.67 -11.98
CA MET A 288 -2.06 -6.55 -10.87
C MET A 288 -2.04 -8.02 -11.29
N TYR A 289 -2.64 -8.38 -12.43
CA TYR A 289 -2.64 -9.76 -12.92
C TYR A 289 -1.22 -10.26 -13.22
N LEU A 290 -0.41 -9.42 -13.87
CA LEU A 290 0.98 -9.74 -14.16
C LEU A 290 1.78 -9.95 -12.87
N GLY A 291 1.60 -9.07 -11.88
CA GLY A 291 2.24 -9.19 -10.58
C GLY A 291 1.89 -10.49 -9.86
N PHE A 292 0.63 -10.89 -9.84
CA PHE A 292 0.20 -12.17 -9.24
C PHE A 292 0.78 -13.39 -9.98
N ASP A 293 0.78 -13.40 -11.31
CA ASP A 293 1.33 -14.51 -12.09
C ASP A 293 2.82 -14.71 -11.80
N PHE A 294 3.59 -13.63 -11.85
CA PHE A 294 5.04 -13.71 -11.60
C PHE A 294 5.41 -13.86 -10.13
N SER A 295 4.58 -13.42 -9.20
CA SER A 295 4.75 -13.75 -7.78
C SER A 295 4.60 -15.27 -7.56
N THR A 296 3.60 -15.88 -8.20
CA THR A 296 3.41 -17.34 -8.16
C THR A 296 4.61 -18.07 -8.78
N ARG A 297 5.06 -17.64 -9.96
CA ARG A 297 6.20 -18.25 -10.66
C ARG A 297 7.54 -18.06 -9.92
N SER A 298 7.69 -16.97 -9.15
CA SER A 298 8.91 -16.71 -8.39
C SER A 298 9.19 -17.81 -7.37
N GLY A 299 8.14 -18.47 -6.86
CA GLY A 299 8.26 -19.50 -5.83
C GLY A 299 8.92 -19.00 -4.54
N SER A 300 8.89 -17.68 -4.29
CA SER A 300 9.54 -17.06 -3.14
C SER A 300 9.02 -17.64 -1.83
N SER A 301 9.92 -18.13 -1.01
CA SER A 301 9.65 -18.68 0.31
C SER A 301 10.72 -18.21 1.29
N ILE A 302 10.40 -18.18 2.57
CA ILE A 302 11.30 -17.75 3.62
C ILE A 302 11.55 -18.90 4.59
N GLY A 303 12.81 -19.32 4.71
CA GLY A 303 13.28 -20.24 5.71
C GLY A 303 14.03 -19.54 6.84
N VAL A 304 14.31 -20.28 7.93
CA VAL A 304 15.09 -19.74 9.04
C VAL A 304 16.54 -19.42 8.61
N ASP A 305 17.08 -20.16 7.67
CA ASP A 305 18.45 -20.00 7.18
C ASP A 305 18.64 -18.78 6.28
N ASP A 306 17.55 -18.26 5.68
CA ASP A 306 17.59 -17.04 4.87
C ASP A 306 17.87 -15.77 5.71
N PHE A 307 17.63 -15.84 7.03
CA PHE A 307 17.98 -14.78 7.97
C PHE A 307 19.45 -14.87 8.36
N VAL A 308 20.33 -14.35 7.54
CA VAL A 308 21.78 -14.41 7.75
C VAL A 308 22.20 -13.48 8.88
N ILE A 309 22.91 -14.03 9.88
CA ILE A 309 23.49 -13.25 10.98
C ILE A 309 24.88 -12.77 10.55
N PRO A 310 25.17 -11.45 10.61
CA PRO A 310 26.51 -10.95 10.27
C PRO A 310 27.53 -11.34 11.35
N GLU A 311 28.70 -11.84 10.95
CA GLU A 311 29.77 -12.19 11.88
C GLU A 311 30.29 -10.99 12.67
N GLN A 312 30.30 -9.82 12.02
CA GLN A 312 30.69 -8.54 12.61
C GLN A 312 29.80 -8.12 13.80
N LYS A 313 28.61 -8.73 13.96
CA LYS A 313 27.69 -8.44 15.07
C LYS A 313 28.39 -8.61 16.42
N TYR A 314 29.08 -9.72 16.63
CA TYR A 314 29.71 -10.05 17.90
C TYR A 314 30.82 -9.06 18.25
N GLU A 315 31.64 -8.69 17.28
CA GLU A 315 32.69 -7.68 17.48
C GLU A 315 32.13 -6.28 17.81
N ILE A 316 31.01 -5.90 17.19
CA ILE A 316 30.37 -4.60 17.46
C ILE A 316 29.77 -4.60 18.86
N VAL A 317 29.12 -5.70 19.26
CA VAL A 317 28.51 -5.84 20.59
C VAL A 317 29.59 -5.84 21.67
N ASP A 318 30.68 -6.61 21.51
CA ASP A 318 31.77 -6.67 22.47
C ASP A 318 32.43 -5.30 22.70
N LYS A 319 32.66 -4.55 21.61
CA LYS A 319 33.20 -3.17 21.70
C LYS A 319 32.23 -2.23 22.44
N ALA A 320 30.94 -2.35 22.17
CA ALA A 320 29.93 -1.53 22.86
C ALA A 320 29.85 -1.87 24.35
N GLU A 321 29.99 -3.17 24.73
CA GLU A 321 30.05 -3.58 26.13
C GLU A 321 31.28 -3.02 26.86
N ASP A 322 32.43 -2.99 26.20
CA ASP A 322 33.66 -2.44 26.79
C ASP A 322 33.57 -0.91 26.96
N GLU A 323 32.99 -0.19 25.98
CA GLU A 323 32.69 1.25 26.10
C GLU A 323 31.73 1.52 27.29
N VAL A 324 30.69 0.69 27.46
CA VAL A 324 29.76 0.81 28.60
C VAL A 324 30.45 0.58 29.95
N LYS A 325 31.32 -0.45 30.03
CA LYS A 325 32.12 -0.72 31.25
C LYS A 325 33.01 0.47 31.63
N GLU A 326 33.62 1.12 30.62
CA GLU A 326 34.42 2.33 30.83
C GLU A 326 33.57 3.48 31.43
N ILE A 327 32.38 3.71 30.92
CA ILE A 327 31.45 4.72 31.46
C ILE A 327 31.00 4.35 32.90
N GLU A 328 30.76 3.07 33.17
CA GLU A 328 30.46 2.62 34.53
C GLU A 328 31.61 2.88 35.52
N ASN A 329 32.85 2.67 35.08
CA ASN A 329 34.04 2.99 35.86
C ASN A 329 34.19 4.50 36.12
N GLN A 330 33.92 5.33 35.09
CA GLN A 330 33.90 6.78 35.23
C GLN A 330 32.80 7.24 36.21
N PHE A 331 31.63 6.61 36.18
CA PHE A 331 30.56 6.89 37.14
C PHE A 331 30.94 6.49 38.57
N SER A 332 31.52 5.30 38.76
CA SER A 332 31.97 4.84 40.07
C SER A 332 33.08 5.71 40.65
N SER A 333 33.91 6.31 39.80
CA SER A 333 34.96 7.28 40.18
C SER A 333 34.43 8.69 40.44
N GLY A 334 33.12 8.93 40.26
CA GLY A 334 32.47 10.23 40.48
C GLY A 334 32.72 11.28 39.41
N LEU A 335 33.25 10.89 38.24
CA LEU A 335 33.54 11.80 37.12
C LEU A 335 32.30 12.15 36.30
N VAL A 336 31.27 11.30 36.34
CA VAL A 336 30.06 11.41 35.53
C VAL A 336 28.82 11.35 36.41
N THR A 337 27.81 12.17 36.14
CA THR A 337 26.53 12.14 36.84
C THR A 337 25.66 10.96 36.42
N ARG A 338 24.65 10.60 37.21
CA ARG A 338 23.73 9.51 36.88
C ARG A 338 22.97 9.75 35.55
N GLY A 339 22.56 10.99 35.27
CA GLY A 339 21.88 11.37 34.04
C GLY A 339 22.79 11.29 32.82
N GLU A 340 24.03 11.74 32.95
CA GLU A 340 25.03 11.65 31.89
C GLU A 340 25.40 10.19 31.58
N ARG A 341 25.59 9.38 32.61
CA ARG A 341 25.82 7.93 32.43
C ARG A 341 24.68 7.29 31.61
N TYR A 342 23.43 7.54 32.03
CA TYR A 342 22.25 7.03 31.32
C TYR A 342 22.25 7.43 29.85
N ASN A 343 22.43 8.71 29.57
CA ASN A 343 22.42 9.22 28.19
C ASN A 343 23.56 8.64 27.34
N LYS A 344 24.77 8.54 27.91
CA LYS A 344 25.93 7.95 27.21
C LYS A 344 25.72 6.47 26.92
N VAL A 345 25.19 5.69 27.85
CA VAL A 345 24.91 4.26 27.66
C VAL A 345 23.85 4.04 26.57
N VAL A 346 22.78 4.82 26.59
CA VAL A 346 21.73 4.77 25.54
C VAL A 346 22.30 5.11 24.18
N ASP A 347 23.15 6.14 24.09
CA ASP A 347 23.78 6.55 22.83
C ASP A 347 24.74 5.49 22.27
N ILE A 348 25.57 4.86 23.12
CA ILE A 348 26.47 3.76 22.71
C ILE A 348 25.66 2.61 22.11
N TRP A 349 24.58 2.18 22.79
CA TRP A 349 23.78 1.07 22.31
C TRP A 349 22.95 1.42 21.06
N SER A 350 22.49 2.65 20.91
CA SER A 350 21.82 3.12 19.69
C SER A 350 22.75 3.07 18.49
N ARG A 351 23.99 3.59 18.64
CA ARG A 351 25.02 3.53 17.59
C ARG A 351 25.43 2.09 17.26
N ALA A 352 25.58 1.24 18.26
CA ALA A 352 25.88 -0.18 18.04
C ALA A 352 24.77 -0.88 17.26
N ASN A 353 23.51 -0.61 17.59
CA ASN A 353 22.35 -1.15 16.90
C ASN A 353 22.26 -0.72 15.42
N GLU A 354 22.58 0.53 15.11
CA GLU A 354 22.65 1.01 13.72
C GLU A 354 23.80 0.37 12.93
N ARG A 355 24.98 0.21 13.54
CA ARG A 355 26.12 -0.46 12.90
C ARG A 355 25.80 -1.93 12.59
N VAL A 356 25.16 -2.64 13.53
CA VAL A 356 24.71 -4.02 13.30
C VAL A 356 23.66 -4.09 12.18
N ALA A 357 22.72 -3.14 12.15
CA ALA A 357 21.72 -3.06 11.10
C ALA A 357 22.37 -2.85 9.72
N LYS A 358 23.33 -1.95 9.63
CA LYS A 358 24.06 -1.67 8.38
C LYS A 358 24.86 -2.88 7.91
N ALA A 359 25.64 -3.50 8.80
CA ALA A 359 26.41 -4.70 8.47
C ALA A 359 25.52 -5.88 8.03
N MET A 360 24.35 -6.03 8.65
CA MET A 360 23.35 -7.03 8.28
C MET A 360 22.81 -6.77 6.88
N MET A 361 22.38 -5.53 6.59
CA MET A 361 21.83 -5.18 5.28
C MET A 361 22.88 -5.30 4.17
N GLU A 362 24.12 -4.90 4.41
CA GLU A 362 25.23 -5.09 3.46
C GLU A 362 25.47 -6.56 3.13
N LYS A 363 25.42 -7.44 4.14
CA LYS A 363 25.64 -8.88 3.94
C LYS A 363 24.48 -9.56 3.19
N ILE A 364 23.23 -9.13 3.42
CA ILE A 364 22.05 -9.73 2.79
C ILE A 364 21.82 -9.15 1.38
N SER A 365 22.26 -7.91 1.11
CA SER A 365 21.95 -7.21 -0.14
C SER A 365 22.78 -7.63 -1.35
N LYS A 366 23.94 -8.25 -1.14
CA LYS A 366 24.92 -8.50 -2.19
C LYS A 366 25.36 -9.95 -2.23
N ASP A 367 25.39 -10.48 -3.45
CA ASP A 367 25.95 -11.81 -3.77
C ASP A 367 27.08 -11.66 -4.77
N ASN A 368 28.20 -12.36 -4.53
CA ASN A 368 29.31 -12.45 -5.48
C ASN A 368 29.05 -13.63 -6.43
N VAL A 369 28.87 -13.33 -7.70
CA VAL A 369 28.59 -14.30 -8.76
C VAL A 369 29.70 -14.22 -9.83
N LYS A 370 30.03 -15.33 -10.45
CA LYS A 370 30.97 -15.38 -11.56
C LYS A 370 30.25 -15.07 -12.86
N ASP A 371 30.80 -14.11 -13.60
CA ASP A 371 30.36 -13.80 -14.97
C ASP A 371 30.78 -14.91 -15.95
N SER A 372 30.26 -14.85 -17.18
CA SER A 372 30.63 -15.76 -18.28
C SER A 372 32.13 -15.82 -18.54
N ASP A 373 32.87 -14.74 -18.27
CA ASP A 373 34.32 -14.62 -18.42
C ASP A 373 35.09 -15.10 -17.18
N GLY A 374 34.40 -15.58 -16.12
CA GLY A 374 35.00 -16.10 -14.89
C GLY A 374 35.41 -15.04 -13.87
N ASN A 375 35.12 -13.76 -14.12
CA ASN A 375 35.34 -12.66 -13.19
C ASN A 375 34.27 -12.64 -12.10
N GLU A 376 34.64 -12.32 -10.87
CA GLU A 376 33.68 -12.11 -9.79
C GLU A 376 33.01 -10.74 -9.95
N VAL A 377 31.71 -10.75 -10.12
CA VAL A 377 30.87 -9.57 -10.24
C VAL A 377 29.90 -9.54 -9.06
N GLU A 378 29.77 -8.38 -8.43
CA GLU A 378 28.83 -8.14 -7.35
C GLU A 378 27.45 -7.87 -7.95
N GLN A 379 26.44 -8.67 -7.60
CA GLN A 379 25.05 -8.43 -7.98
C GLN A 379 24.16 -8.30 -6.73
N ALA A 380 22.99 -7.67 -6.90
CA ALA A 380 21.98 -7.64 -5.86
C ALA A 380 21.50 -9.06 -5.52
N SER A 381 21.44 -9.40 -4.23
CA SER A 381 21.14 -10.75 -3.76
C SER A 381 19.74 -11.21 -4.15
N PHE A 382 19.58 -12.50 -4.47
CA PHE A 382 18.30 -13.17 -4.66
C PHE A 382 17.76 -13.82 -3.37
N ASN A 383 18.31 -13.45 -2.21
CA ASN A 383 17.76 -13.87 -0.92
C ASN A 383 16.32 -13.37 -0.78
N SER A 384 15.40 -14.30 -0.46
CA SER A 384 13.96 -13.97 -0.32
C SER A 384 13.70 -12.86 0.69
N VAL A 385 14.39 -12.85 1.83
CA VAL A 385 14.25 -11.82 2.87
C VAL A 385 14.62 -10.44 2.34
N TYR A 386 15.72 -10.35 1.58
CA TYR A 386 16.14 -9.12 0.94
C TYR A 386 15.12 -8.64 -0.10
N ILE A 387 14.64 -9.55 -0.96
CA ILE A 387 13.62 -9.24 -1.98
C ILE A 387 12.36 -8.67 -1.34
N TYR A 388 11.86 -9.25 -0.25
CA TYR A 388 10.67 -8.75 0.45
C TYR A 388 10.86 -7.34 1.03
N ALA A 389 12.04 -7.08 1.60
CA ALA A 389 12.33 -5.79 2.24
C ALA A 389 12.60 -4.68 1.24
N ASP A 390 13.45 -4.96 0.23
CA ASP A 390 13.87 -3.97 -0.76
C ASP A 390 12.73 -3.60 -1.72
N SER A 391 11.91 -4.58 -2.10
CA SER A 391 10.71 -4.32 -2.90
C SER A 391 9.67 -3.46 -2.17
N GLY A 392 9.69 -3.43 -0.83
CA GLY A 392 8.64 -2.82 -0.02
C GLY A 392 7.33 -3.60 -0.02
N ALA A 393 7.34 -4.86 -0.48
CA ALA A 393 6.17 -5.74 -0.49
C ALA A 393 5.75 -6.10 0.93
N ARG A 394 6.69 -6.53 1.76
CA ARG A 394 6.44 -6.89 3.17
C ARG A 394 7.72 -6.80 4.00
N GLY A 395 7.56 -6.34 5.23
CA GLY A 395 8.67 -6.20 6.16
C GLY A 395 9.44 -4.90 5.95
N SER A 396 9.96 -4.37 7.05
CA SER A 396 10.84 -3.21 7.03
C SER A 396 12.27 -3.63 7.44
N PRO A 397 13.30 -2.87 7.07
CA PRO A 397 14.67 -3.11 7.55
C PRO A 397 14.76 -3.22 9.07
N ALA A 398 13.92 -2.46 9.80
CA ALA A 398 13.83 -2.52 11.27
C ALA A 398 13.29 -3.87 11.78
N GLN A 399 12.33 -4.48 11.08
CA GLN A 399 11.82 -5.81 11.43
C GLN A 399 12.84 -6.91 11.15
N ILE A 400 13.55 -6.83 10.01
CA ILE A 400 14.61 -7.80 9.67
C ILE A 400 15.76 -7.68 10.65
N ARG A 401 16.13 -6.48 11.09
CA ARG A 401 17.12 -6.26 12.13
C ARG A 401 16.79 -7.02 13.43
N GLN A 402 15.53 -7.04 13.85
CA GLN A 402 15.10 -7.80 15.03
C GLN A 402 15.19 -9.32 14.83
N LEU A 403 15.07 -9.78 13.56
CA LEU A 403 15.13 -11.21 13.23
C LEU A 403 16.57 -11.73 13.10
N SER A 404 17.47 -10.96 12.47
CA SER A 404 18.83 -11.40 12.10
C SER A 404 19.95 -10.59 12.76
N GLY A 405 19.66 -9.37 13.18
CA GLY A 405 20.66 -8.49 13.81
C GLY A 405 20.57 -8.51 15.31
N MET A 406 20.02 -7.44 15.88
CA MET A 406 19.89 -7.24 17.32
C MET A 406 18.56 -6.51 17.60
N ARG A 407 17.86 -6.89 18.67
CA ARG A 407 16.59 -6.25 19.01
C ARG A 407 16.78 -4.83 19.55
N GLY A 408 17.85 -4.59 20.32
CA GLY A 408 18.24 -3.28 20.82
C GLY A 408 17.54 -2.87 22.11
N LEU A 409 17.44 -1.55 22.32
CA LEU A 409 16.87 -0.96 23.55
C LEU A 409 15.34 -1.02 23.55
N MET A 410 14.77 -1.27 24.72
CA MET A 410 13.32 -1.29 24.94
C MET A 410 12.88 -0.09 25.77
N SER A 411 11.72 0.48 25.41
CA SER A 411 11.09 1.55 26.18
C SER A 411 10.06 1.00 27.17
N LYS A 412 10.01 1.60 28.36
CA LYS A 412 8.95 1.36 29.34
C LYS A 412 7.65 2.08 28.92
N PRO A 413 6.50 1.74 29.53
CA PRO A 413 5.25 2.46 29.30
C PRO A 413 5.29 3.95 29.63
N ASP A 414 6.17 4.38 30.56
CA ASP A 414 6.40 5.77 30.94
C ASP A 414 7.23 6.58 29.93
N GLY A 415 7.74 5.92 28.89
CA GLY A 415 8.58 6.53 27.86
C GLY A 415 10.09 6.44 28.11
N SER A 416 10.52 6.10 29.33
CA SER A 416 11.94 5.91 29.63
C SER A 416 12.50 4.67 28.93
N ILE A 417 13.78 4.72 28.54
CA ILE A 417 14.48 3.61 27.89
C ILE A 417 15.15 2.75 28.97
N ILE A 418 15.08 1.43 28.78
CA ILE A 418 15.79 0.49 29.66
C ILE A 418 17.26 0.44 29.22
N GLU A 419 18.19 0.72 30.13
CA GLU A 419 19.63 0.79 29.87
C GLU A 419 20.21 -0.54 29.34
N THR A 420 19.64 -1.67 29.76
CA THR A 420 20.09 -3.00 29.33
C THR A 420 19.49 -3.34 27.95
N PRO A 421 20.30 -3.46 26.89
CA PRO A 421 19.82 -3.79 25.56
C PRO A 421 19.50 -5.29 25.45
N ILE A 422 18.71 -5.64 24.44
CA ILE A 422 18.54 -7.01 23.98
C ILE A 422 19.50 -7.23 22.82
N THR A 423 20.65 -7.85 23.09
CA THR A 423 21.69 -8.11 22.08
C THR A 423 21.36 -9.31 21.19
N ALA A 424 20.52 -10.22 21.68
CA ALA A 424 20.04 -11.35 20.90
C ALA A 424 19.01 -10.94 19.86
N ASN A 425 18.91 -11.72 18.78
CA ASN A 425 17.86 -11.65 17.77
C ASN A 425 16.87 -12.82 17.92
N PHE A 426 15.78 -12.80 17.17
CA PHE A 426 14.78 -13.86 17.23
C PHE A 426 15.28 -15.20 16.67
N ARG A 427 16.21 -15.18 15.71
CA ARG A 427 16.80 -16.40 15.15
C ARG A 427 17.65 -17.15 16.18
N GLU A 428 18.45 -16.43 16.96
CA GLU A 428 19.26 -16.99 18.06
C GLU A 428 18.40 -17.42 19.26
N GLY A 429 17.25 -16.79 19.43
CA GLY A 429 16.41 -16.93 20.62
C GLY A 429 16.78 -15.95 21.74
N LEU A 430 15.78 -15.52 22.50
CA LEU A 430 15.94 -14.61 23.62
C LEU A 430 16.13 -15.38 24.92
N SER A 431 16.99 -14.87 25.82
CA SER A 431 17.02 -15.36 27.20
C SER A 431 15.72 -14.98 27.93
N VAL A 432 15.44 -15.65 29.04
CA VAL A 432 14.23 -15.38 29.84
C VAL A 432 14.16 -13.91 30.29
N LEU A 433 15.29 -13.34 30.70
CA LEU A 433 15.36 -11.94 31.10
C LEU A 433 15.12 -10.99 29.94
N GLN A 434 15.74 -11.24 28.79
CA GLN A 434 15.54 -10.46 27.56
C GLN A 434 14.10 -10.53 27.07
N TYR A 435 13.47 -11.71 27.13
CA TYR A 435 12.06 -11.87 26.83
C TYR A 435 11.18 -11.03 27.76
N PHE A 436 11.44 -11.07 29.07
CA PHE A 436 10.70 -10.27 30.04
C PHE A 436 10.84 -8.77 29.79
N ILE A 437 12.05 -8.27 29.51
CA ILE A 437 12.29 -6.88 29.13
C ILE A 437 11.50 -6.52 27.86
N SER A 438 11.43 -7.41 26.88
CA SER A 438 10.71 -7.18 25.63
C SER A 438 9.20 -7.03 25.81
N THR A 439 8.61 -7.61 26.87
CA THR A 439 7.17 -7.49 27.14
C THR A 439 6.74 -6.06 27.48
N HIS A 440 7.64 -5.22 28.01
CA HIS A 440 7.35 -3.81 28.27
C HIS A 440 7.03 -3.04 26.98
N GLY A 441 7.83 -3.25 25.94
CA GLY A 441 7.58 -2.65 24.61
C GLY A 441 6.28 -3.13 23.98
N ALA A 442 5.98 -4.43 24.07
CA ALA A 442 4.73 -4.99 23.58
C ALA A 442 3.51 -4.41 24.31
N ARG A 443 3.55 -4.33 25.64
CA ARG A 443 2.47 -3.73 26.46
C ARG A 443 2.27 -2.26 26.12
N LYS A 444 3.36 -1.48 25.97
CA LYS A 444 3.29 -0.08 25.56
C LYS A 444 2.61 0.05 24.18
N GLY A 445 3.03 -0.75 23.22
CA GLY A 445 2.45 -0.73 21.87
C GLY A 445 0.95 -1.01 21.86
N LEU A 446 0.48 -2.01 22.62
CA LEU A 446 -0.94 -2.34 22.75
C LEU A 446 -1.74 -1.20 23.41
N ALA A 447 -1.22 -0.62 24.50
CA ALA A 447 -1.87 0.48 25.20
C ALA A 447 -1.91 1.75 24.33
N ASP A 448 -0.81 2.11 23.69
CA ASP A 448 -0.73 3.28 22.81
C ASP A 448 -1.69 3.15 21.63
N THR A 449 -1.80 1.99 21.00
CA THR A 449 -2.74 1.75 19.90
C THR A 449 -4.17 1.99 20.34
N ALA A 450 -4.59 1.45 21.49
CA ALA A 450 -5.95 1.60 21.99
C ALA A 450 -6.29 3.07 22.33
N LEU A 451 -5.38 3.79 22.98
CA LEU A 451 -5.58 5.19 23.37
C LEU A 451 -5.51 6.15 22.19
N LYS A 452 -4.53 5.98 21.29
CA LYS A 452 -4.35 6.83 20.11
C LYS A 452 -5.52 6.72 19.14
N THR A 453 -6.07 5.53 18.96
CA THR A 453 -7.26 5.30 18.12
C THR A 453 -8.45 6.13 18.60
N ALA A 454 -8.75 6.11 19.89
CA ALA A 454 -9.84 6.89 20.47
C ALA A 454 -9.61 8.40 20.34
N ASN A 455 -8.41 8.88 20.64
CA ASN A 455 -8.06 10.29 20.54
C ASN A 455 -8.09 10.81 19.10
N SER A 456 -7.57 10.03 18.15
CA SER A 456 -7.63 10.35 16.71
C SER A 456 -9.07 10.44 16.22
N GLY A 457 -9.93 9.49 16.57
CA GLY A 457 -11.34 9.52 16.19
C GLY A 457 -12.08 10.74 16.75
N TYR A 458 -11.81 11.12 17.99
CA TYR A 458 -12.40 12.34 18.58
C TYR A 458 -11.86 13.62 17.95
N LEU A 459 -10.57 13.68 17.62
CA LEU A 459 -9.97 14.83 16.92
C LEU A 459 -10.59 14.99 15.52
N THR A 460 -10.64 13.91 14.74
CA THR A 460 -11.24 13.91 13.39
C THR A 460 -12.67 14.42 13.42
N ARG A 461 -13.49 13.93 14.38
CA ARG A 461 -14.87 14.41 14.53
C ARG A 461 -14.93 15.91 14.81
N ARG A 462 -14.11 16.43 15.75
CA ARG A 462 -14.09 17.88 16.06
C ARG A 462 -13.71 18.72 14.86
N LEU A 463 -12.72 18.27 14.08
CA LEU A 463 -12.30 18.96 12.86
C LEU A 463 -13.42 18.96 11.81
N CYS A 464 -14.09 17.82 11.58
CA CYS A 464 -15.23 17.76 10.68
C CYS A 464 -16.39 18.67 11.13
N ASP A 465 -16.73 18.65 12.43
CA ASP A 465 -17.82 19.50 12.97
C ASP A 465 -17.51 21.01 12.79
N VAL A 466 -16.25 21.41 12.90
CA VAL A 466 -15.82 22.81 12.70
C VAL A 466 -15.76 23.21 11.22
N SER A 467 -15.27 22.30 10.36
CA SER A 467 -15.09 22.59 8.93
C SER A 467 -16.34 22.39 8.08
N MET A 468 -17.41 21.81 8.63
CA MET A 468 -18.64 21.48 7.88
C MET A 468 -19.32 22.71 7.26
N ASP A 469 -19.26 23.85 7.96
CA ASP A 469 -19.88 25.10 7.51
C ASP A 469 -18.92 25.98 6.68
N SER A 470 -17.67 25.54 6.51
CA SER A 470 -16.68 26.30 5.73
C SER A 470 -16.90 26.05 4.24
N VAL A 471 -17.12 27.12 3.48
CA VAL A 471 -17.34 27.11 2.04
C VAL A 471 -16.28 27.95 1.38
N ILE A 472 -15.66 27.43 0.32
CA ILE A 472 -14.75 28.20 -0.55
C ILE A 472 -15.63 29.10 -1.42
N THR A 473 -15.47 30.42 -1.31
CA THR A 473 -16.27 31.40 -2.04
C THR A 473 -15.55 32.02 -3.21
N GLU A 474 -14.22 31.98 -3.20
CA GLU A 474 -13.34 32.57 -4.20
C GLU A 474 -12.19 31.61 -4.49
N ASP A 475 -11.71 31.56 -5.73
CA ASP A 475 -10.58 30.71 -6.12
C ASP A 475 -9.26 31.24 -5.53
N ASP A 476 -9.08 32.55 -5.57
CA ASP A 476 -7.96 33.27 -4.94
C ASP A 476 -8.48 34.49 -4.15
N CYS A 477 -8.17 34.55 -2.87
CA CYS A 477 -8.56 35.64 -2.01
C CYS A 477 -7.59 36.85 -2.08
N GLY A 478 -6.50 36.76 -2.85
CA GLY A 478 -5.49 37.82 -3.03
C GLY A 478 -4.78 38.23 -1.73
N THR A 479 -4.62 37.32 -0.77
CA THR A 479 -3.95 37.60 0.50
C THR A 479 -2.43 37.52 0.35
N ASP A 480 -1.73 38.49 0.96
CA ASP A 480 -0.26 38.47 1.10
C ASP A 480 0.19 37.74 2.37
N ASP A 481 -0.76 37.30 3.21
CA ASP A 481 -0.46 36.55 4.43
C ASP A 481 0.04 35.14 4.11
N SER A 482 1.22 34.81 4.59
CA SER A 482 1.86 33.50 4.35
C SER A 482 2.30 32.83 5.65
N ILE A 483 2.55 31.54 5.56
CA ILE A 483 3.03 30.71 6.67
C ILE A 483 4.40 30.12 6.30
N GLU A 484 5.41 30.40 7.13
CA GLU A 484 6.73 29.79 6.95
C GLU A 484 6.68 28.31 7.30
N MET A 485 7.09 27.45 6.34
CA MET A 485 7.15 26.01 6.52
C MET A 485 8.60 25.55 6.67
N LYS A 486 8.84 24.71 7.69
CA LYS A 486 10.15 24.07 7.95
C LYS A 486 9.92 22.59 8.22
N ALA A 487 10.93 21.75 7.99
CA ALA A 487 10.91 20.37 8.45
C ALA A 487 10.72 20.31 9.97
N ILE A 488 9.95 19.36 10.45
CA ILE A 488 9.81 19.13 11.90
C ILE A 488 10.94 18.24 12.36
N ILE A 489 11.81 18.79 13.19
CA ILE A 489 12.98 18.11 13.76
C ILE A 489 12.77 18.01 15.27
N ASP A 490 12.87 16.81 15.81
CA ASP A 490 12.88 16.57 17.25
C ASP A 490 14.08 15.72 17.62
N GLY A 491 14.87 16.23 18.59
CA GLY A 491 16.08 15.54 19.05
C GLY A 491 17.17 15.29 17.99
N GLY A 492 17.13 16.02 16.86
CA GLY A 492 18.06 15.83 15.73
C GLY A 492 17.58 14.85 14.66
N GLU A 493 16.44 14.19 14.84
CA GLU A 493 15.77 13.36 13.83
C GLU A 493 14.67 14.17 13.13
N ILE A 494 14.60 14.01 11.80
CA ILE A 494 13.52 14.61 10.99
C ILE A 494 12.28 13.73 11.15
N ILE A 495 11.27 14.23 11.89
CA ILE A 495 9.98 13.55 12.08
C ILE A 495 9.13 13.68 10.83
N GLN A 496 9.11 14.88 10.22
CA GLN A 496 8.38 15.15 8.99
C GLN A 496 9.23 16.03 8.08
N ASP A 497 9.47 15.54 6.87
CA ASP A 497 10.25 16.27 5.87
C ASP A 497 9.49 17.51 5.37
N LEU A 498 10.26 18.48 4.90
CA LEU A 498 9.71 19.71 4.30
C LEU A 498 8.83 19.38 3.10
N THR A 499 9.24 18.42 2.27
CA THR A 499 8.49 17.98 1.09
C THR A 499 7.05 17.56 1.42
N ASP A 500 6.87 16.77 2.49
CA ASP A 500 5.54 16.31 2.92
C ASP A 500 4.66 17.45 3.47
N ARG A 501 5.28 18.55 3.91
CA ARG A 501 4.57 19.69 4.49
C ARG A 501 4.14 20.74 3.47
N ILE A 502 4.88 20.87 2.39
CA ILE A 502 4.61 21.88 1.34
C ILE A 502 3.77 21.32 0.19
N LEU A 503 3.66 20.00 0.07
CA LEU A 503 2.90 19.37 -1.00
C LEU A 503 1.43 19.86 -1.02
N GLY A 504 0.97 20.32 -2.19
CA GLY A 504 -0.38 20.87 -2.38
C GLY A 504 -0.57 22.31 -1.83
N ARG A 505 0.50 23.05 -1.54
CA ARG A 505 0.44 24.45 -1.09
C ARG A 505 0.99 25.37 -2.17
N VAL A 506 0.35 26.53 -2.32
CA VAL A 506 0.78 27.59 -3.23
C VAL A 506 1.96 28.34 -2.60
N ILE A 507 2.96 28.68 -3.40
CA ILE A 507 4.13 29.44 -2.99
C ILE A 507 3.77 30.94 -2.90
N ALA A 508 4.00 31.56 -1.74
CA ALA A 508 3.72 32.98 -1.51
C ALA A 508 4.82 33.89 -2.07
N GLU A 509 6.09 33.43 -2.01
CA GLU A 509 7.23 34.22 -2.50
C GLU A 509 8.03 33.39 -3.52
N PRO A 510 8.56 34.02 -4.60
CA PRO A 510 9.37 33.31 -5.58
C PRO A 510 10.59 32.65 -4.94
N ILE A 511 10.86 31.40 -5.28
CA ILE A 511 12.04 30.69 -4.80
C ILE A 511 13.18 30.92 -5.78
N LEU A 512 14.30 31.41 -5.25
CA LEU A 512 15.53 31.75 -6.01
C LEU A 512 16.63 30.74 -5.66
N ASP A 513 17.32 30.24 -6.66
CA ASP A 513 18.58 29.50 -6.52
C ASP A 513 19.70 30.25 -7.25
N ASN A 514 20.72 30.69 -6.49
CA ASN A 514 21.86 31.47 -7.02
C ASN A 514 21.42 32.67 -7.91
N ASP A 515 20.44 33.44 -7.48
CA ASP A 515 19.81 34.56 -8.19
C ASP A 515 19.02 34.17 -9.46
N CYS A 516 18.82 32.89 -9.73
CA CYS A 516 17.92 32.41 -10.77
C CYS A 516 16.55 32.04 -10.19
N LEU A 517 15.50 32.52 -10.85
CA LEU A 517 14.12 32.22 -10.47
C LEU A 517 13.82 30.72 -10.74
N LEU A 518 13.55 29.93 -9.69
CA LEU A 518 13.18 28.52 -9.82
C LEU A 518 11.66 28.35 -9.98
N TYR A 519 10.89 29.04 -9.13
CA TYR A 519 9.44 28.93 -9.10
C TYR A 519 8.77 30.27 -8.81
N THR A 520 7.64 30.53 -9.46
CA THR A 520 6.75 31.67 -9.18
C THR A 520 5.46 31.16 -8.52
N SER A 521 4.66 32.06 -7.96
CA SER A 521 3.36 31.74 -7.34
C SER A 521 2.39 31.00 -8.27
N ASP A 522 2.50 31.23 -9.59
CA ASP A 522 1.63 30.64 -10.61
C ASP A 522 2.13 29.28 -11.15
N ALA A 523 3.37 28.88 -10.81
CA ALA A 523 4.00 27.63 -11.28
C ALA A 523 3.76 26.43 -10.35
N ALA A 524 3.01 26.60 -9.27
CA ALA A 524 2.73 25.52 -8.31
C ALA A 524 1.68 24.52 -8.79
N ASP A 525 1.03 24.76 -9.94
CA ASP A 525 0.01 23.90 -10.56
C ASP A 525 0.56 23.00 -11.68
N GLU A 526 1.86 23.07 -12.02
CA GLU A 526 2.57 22.16 -12.91
C GLU A 526 3.42 21.17 -12.05
#